data_54a188fa285595378211ee9ba4ca9878
#
_entry.id   54a188fa285595378211ee9ba4ca9878
#
_cell.length_a   1.000
_cell.length_b   1.000
_cell.length_c   1.000
_cell.angle_alpha   90.00
_cell.angle_beta   90.00
_cell.angle_gamma   90.00
#
_symmetry.space_group_name_H-M   'P 1'
#
loop_
_entity.id
_entity.type
_entity.pdbx_description
1 polymer ?
#
loop_
_entity_poly.entity_id
_entity_poly.type
_entity_poly.pdbx_seq_one_letter_code
_entity_poly.pdbx_strand_id
1 'polypeptide(L)'
;TVYFLARDGYNLYQIFKHQGFANVEYLYTSRRALTLACIQEMDEEEMDTLPPYSTGQTVGEVLDYLCIDRNRITHLEEAGFHSFDEVLETETDMEAFKKLYVLDREVFLERCRRERENALAYFHGTGLLDRDGICFDCGWQGSSQWLLERFKKAVGCRTKHPFVYFAIKDGEKSRTQLHGMHYETWLFDFYKNYGLQNNINQNVVMYELFFSAPHESVFYYGDGGTVIFEEGEGDPRRQELLEGIADYIREGHSFVEKYEVETTPEISVGPLNRLIHRPTEEEAVAIGNLQNV
;
A
#
# COMPACT_ATOMS: atom_id res chain seq x y z
N THR A 1 1.33 19.08 8.10
CA THR A 1 0.57 17.86 8.43
C THR A 1 1.41 16.63 8.12
N VAL A 2 1.36 15.61 8.99
CA VAL A 2 1.93 14.29 8.72
C VAL A 2 0.78 13.36 8.35
N TYR A 3 0.89 12.73 7.20
CA TYR A 3 -0.09 11.79 6.67
C TYR A 3 0.46 10.37 6.79
N PHE A 4 -0.20 9.53 7.54
CA PHE A 4 0.14 8.12 7.70
C PHE A 4 -0.70 7.27 6.73
N LEU A 5 -0.05 6.57 5.80
CA LEU A 5 -0.75 5.79 4.79
C LEU A 5 -1.24 4.45 5.34
N ALA A 6 -2.45 4.07 5.00
CA ALA A 6 -3.01 2.75 5.29
C ALA A 6 -2.24 1.66 4.48
N ARG A 7 -2.06 0.44 5.01
CA ARG A 7 -2.46 0.01 6.38
C ARG A 7 -1.35 0.25 7.39
N ASP A 8 -0.11 0.30 6.90
CA ASP A 8 1.11 0.21 7.71
C ASP A 8 1.40 1.48 8.54
N GLY A 9 0.80 2.59 8.19
CA GLY A 9 0.91 3.82 8.99
C GLY A 9 0.01 3.88 10.22
N TYR A 10 -0.89 2.89 10.43
CA TYR A 10 -1.93 2.97 11.45
C TYR A 10 -1.38 3.09 12.87
N ASN A 11 -0.48 2.19 13.24
CA ASN A 11 0.06 2.16 14.60
C ASN A 11 0.82 3.45 14.93
N LEU A 12 1.62 3.95 14.02
CA LEU A 12 2.32 5.22 14.20
C LEU A 12 1.35 6.39 14.29
N TYR A 13 0.31 6.43 13.45
CA TYR A 13 -0.74 7.43 13.59
C TYR A 13 -1.37 7.42 14.99
N GLN A 14 -1.73 6.24 15.51
CA GLN A 14 -2.30 6.12 16.86
C GLN A 14 -1.34 6.62 17.95
N ILE A 15 -0.05 6.30 17.83
CA ILE A 15 0.98 6.77 18.75
C ILE A 15 1.08 8.29 18.75
N PHE A 16 1.23 8.90 17.58
CA PHE A 16 1.33 10.34 17.44
C PHE A 16 0.07 11.04 17.95
N LYS A 17 -1.09 10.49 17.65
CA LYS A 17 -2.38 10.98 18.15
C LYS A 17 -2.44 10.94 19.69
N HIS A 18 -2.06 9.81 20.28
CA HIS A 18 -2.05 9.60 21.72
C HIS A 18 -1.07 10.55 22.45
N GLN A 19 0.05 10.85 21.81
CA GLN A 19 1.03 11.81 22.33
C GLN A 19 0.60 13.28 22.14
N GLY A 20 -0.57 13.54 21.60
CA GLY A 20 -1.15 14.89 21.48
C GLY A 20 -0.71 15.68 20.26
N PHE A 21 -0.09 15.05 19.26
CA PHE A 21 0.21 15.72 17.99
C PHE A 21 -1.09 16.06 17.26
N ALA A 22 -1.34 17.37 17.02
CA ALA A 22 -2.58 17.85 16.42
C ALA A 22 -2.62 17.73 14.89
N ASN A 23 -1.45 17.77 14.24
CA ASN A 23 -1.34 17.84 12.78
C ASN A 23 -0.99 16.46 12.18
N VAL A 24 -1.75 15.45 12.53
CA VAL A 24 -1.60 14.09 12.02
C VAL A 24 -2.91 13.59 11.44
N GLU A 25 -2.83 12.96 10.28
CA GLU A 25 -3.96 12.40 9.56
C GLU A 25 -3.66 10.97 9.12
N TYR A 26 -4.66 10.10 9.18
CA TYR A 26 -4.57 8.76 8.65
C TYR A 26 -5.25 8.69 7.29
N LEU A 27 -4.50 8.33 6.26
CA LEU A 27 -5.03 8.24 4.90
C LEU A 27 -5.43 6.80 4.57
N TYR A 28 -6.70 6.57 4.41
CA TYR A 28 -7.22 5.33 3.83
C TYR A 28 -6.87 5.28 2.34
N THR A 29 -5.81 4.59 2.00
CA THR A 29 -5.35 4.45 0.62
C THR A 29 -4.73 3.08 0.39
N SER A 30 -4.64 2.67 -0.86
CA SER A 30 -3.98 1.45 -1.29
C SER A 30 -3.46 1.59 -2.71
N ARG A 31 -2.64 0.65 -3.14
CA ARG A 31 -2.21 0.57 -4.54
C ARG A 31 -3.41 0.39 -5.46
N ARG A 32 -4.35 -0.51 -5.09
CA ARG A 32 -5.57 -0.77 -5.87
C ARG A 32 -6.41 0.51 -6.05
N ALA A 33 -6.68 1.22 -4.97
CA ALA A 33 -7.52 2.43 -5.00
C ALA A 33 -6.90 3.58 -5.81
N LEU A 34 -5.57 3.63 -5.94
CA LEU A 34 -4.89 4.67 -6.71
C LEU A 34 -4.61 4.29 -8.16
N THR A 35 -4.41 3.01 -8.48
CA THR A 35 -3.99 2.58 -9.81
C THR A 35 -4.92 3.10 -10.90
N LEU A 36 -6.22 2.78 -10.83
CA LEU A 36 -7.17 3.24 -11.85
C LEU A 36 -7.34 4.77 -11.85
N ALA A 37 -7.27 5.41 -10.69
CA ALA A 37 -7.39 6.85 -10.57
C ALA A 37 -6.24 7.61 -11.28
N CYS A 38 -5.09 6.97 -11.49
CA CYS A 38 -3.93 7.54 -12.18
C CYS A 38 -4.05 7.51 -13.71
N ILE A 39 -4.81 6.55 -14.26
CA ILE A 39 -4.90 6.32 -15.71
C ILE A 39 -5.65 7.45 -16.41
N GLN A 40 -5.07 8.07 -17.42
CA GLN A 40 -5.67 9.19 -18.15
C GLN A 40 -6.01 8.85 -19.61
N GLU A 41 -5.05 8.27 -20.31
CA GLU A 41 -5.15 8.00 -21.74
C GLU A 41 -5.04 6.51 -22.07
N MET A 42 -4.66 5.68 -21.11
CA MET A 42 -4.43 4.25 -21.30
C MET A 42 -3.40 3.99 -22.41
N ASP A 43 -2.30 4.74 -22.36
CA ASP A 43 -1.14 4.48 -23.17
C ASP A 43 -0.40 3.20 -22.70
N GLU A 44 0.66 2.81 -23.40
CA GLU A 44 1.41 1.58 -23.10
C GLU A 44 1.97 1.58 -21.68
N GLU A 45 2.53 2.70 -21.22
CA GLU A 45 3.07 2.84 -19.86
C GLU A 45 1.98 2.71 -18.80
N GLU A 46 0.82 3.32 -19.04
CA GLU A 46 -0.33 3.22 -18.13
C GLU A 46 -0.92 1.81 -18.11
N MET A 47 -1.04 1.14 -19.25
CA MET A 47 -1.53 -0.24 -19.33
C MET A 47 -0.64 -1.24 -18.60
N ASP A 48 0.68 -1.04 -18.59
CA ASP A 48 1.60 -1.88 -17.84
C ASP A 48 1.45 -1.77 -16.31
N THR A 49 0.73 -0.76 -15.85
CA THR A 49 0.40 -0.62 -14.42
C THR A 49 -0.89 -1.34 -14.02
N LEU A 50 -1.67 -1.81 -15.00
CA LEU A 50 -2.96 -2.47 -14.80
C LEU A 50 -2.81 -4.00 -14.67
N PRO A 51 -3.74 -4.69 -13.98
CA PRO A 51 -3.76 -6.15 -13.96
C PRO A 51 -4.05 -6.72 -15.38
N PRO A 52 -3.80 -8.00 -15.64
CA PRO A 52 -3.40 -9.02 -14.68
C PRO A 52 -1.93 -8.91 -14.27
N TYR A 53 -1.63 -9.14 -12.98
CA TYR A 53 -0.26 -9.09 -12.45
C TYR A 53 0.39 -10.47 -12.37
N SER A 54 -0.41 -11.53 -12.48
CA SER A 54 0.04 -12.92 -12.43
C SER A 54 -0.95 -13.82 -13.16
N THR A 55 -0.47 -15.00 -13.52
CA THR A 55 -1.32 -16.08 -14.03
C THR A 55 -2.20 -16.69 -12.92
N GLY A 56 -3.21 -17.47 -13.32
CA GLY A 56 -4.09 -18.20 -12.41
C GLY A 56 -5.44 -17.54 -12.13
N GLN A 57 -5.63 -16.28 -12.54
CA GLN A 57 -6.93 -15.61 -12.46
C GLN A 57 -7.75 -15.86 -13.74
N THR A 58 -9.06 -15.87 -13.61
CA THR A 58 -9.93 -15.85 -14.79
C THR A 58 -10.05 -14.42 -15.37
N VAL A 59 -10.41 -14.32 -16.63
CA VAL A 59 -10.73 -13.03 -17.27
C VAL A 59 -11.77 -12.27 -16.45
N GLY A 60 -12.81 -12.97 -15.98
CA GLY A 60 -13.86 -12.39 -15.17
C GLY A 60 -13.38 -11.86 -13.82
N GLU A 61 -12.52 -12.61 -13.13
CA GLU A 61 -11.95 -12.16 -11.85
C GLU A 61 -11.11 -10.88 -11.99
N VAL A 62 -10.36 -10.75 -13.08
CA VAL A 62 -9.61 -9.51 -13.36
C VAL A 62 -10.57 -8.35 -13.63
N LEU A 63 -11.64 -8.56 -14.39
CA LEU A 63 -12.65 -7.51 -14.64
C LEU A 63 -13.39 -7.11 -13.35
N ASP A 64 -13.73 -8.08 -12.50
CA ASP A 64 -14.36 -7.82 -11.20
C ASP A 64 -13.43 -7.04 -10.26
N TYR A 65 -12.15 -7.42 -10.23
CA TYR A 65 -11.13 -6.66 -9.48
C TYR A 65 -11.04 -5.20 -9.96
N LEU A 66 -11.21 -4.95 -11.25
CA LEU A 66 -11.27 -3.61 -11.85
C LEU A 66 -12.65 -2.95 -11.68
N CYS A 67 -13.64 -3.66 -11.14
CA CYS A 67 -15.04 -3.24 -11.06
C CYS A 67 -15.62 -2.85 -12.44
N ILE A 68 -15.31 -3.63 -13.45
CA ILE A 68 -15.85 -3.47 -14.80
C ILE A 68 -17.07 -4.38 -14.95
N ASP A 69 -18.19 -3.80 -15.38
CA ASP A 69 -19.38 -4.58 -15.73
C ASP A 69 -19.07 -5.43 -16.99
N ARG A 70 -19.05 -6.76 -16.81
CA ARG A 70 -18.76 -7.73 -17.88
C ARG A 70 -19.69 -7.58 -19.06
N ASN A 71 -20.94 -7.14 -18.88
CA ASN A 71 -21.89 -6.92 -19.96
C ASN A 71 -21.49 -5.77 -20.91
N ARG A 72 -20.55 -4.94 -20.50
CA ARG A 72 -20.04 -3.83 -21.31
C ARG A 72 -18.83 -4.21 -22.16
N ILE A 73 -18.24 -5.38 -21.89
CA ILE A 73 -17.13 -5.91 -22.68
C ILE A 73 -17.71 -6.56 -23.96
N THR A 74 -17.33 -6.02 -25.09
CA THR A 74 -17.91 -6.41 -26.39
C THR A 74 -16.91 -7.09 -27.33
N HIS A 75 -15.62 -7.02 -27.02
CA HIS A 75 -14.56 -7.54 -27.88
C HIS A 75 -13.80 -8.73 -27.25
N LEU A 76 -14.49 -9.52 -26.41
CA LEU A 76 -13.88 -10.64 -25.70
C LEU A 76 -13.26 -11.66 -26.67
N GLU A 77 -14.00 -12.07 -27.72
CA GLU A 77 -13.52 -13.03 -28.72
C GLU A 77 -12.37 -12.45 -29.56
N GLU A 78 -12.43 -11.17 -29.92
CA GLU A 78 -11.38 -10.49 -30.68
C GLU A 78 -10.08 -10.39 -29.88
N ALA A 79 -10.16 -10.27 -28.57
CA ALA A 79 -9.02 -10.34 -27.67
C ALA A 79 -8.42 -11.74 -27.59
N GLY A 80 -9.19 -12.78 -27.93
CA GLY A 80 -8.74 -14.17 -27.94
C GLY A 80 -9.38 -15.06 -26.87
N PHE A 81 -10.45 -14.61 -26.19
CA PHE A 81 -11.17 -15.35 -25.17
C PHE A 81 -12.59 -15.69 -25.60
N HIS A 82 -13.08 -16.87 -25.25
CA HIS A 82 -14.44 -17.32 -25.56
C HIS A 82 -15.40 -17.20 -24.37
N SER A 83 -14.85 -17.04 -23.15
CA SER A 83 -15.62 -16.95 -21.91
C SER A 83 -14.87 -16.11 -20.86
N PHE A 84 -15.62 -15.47 -19.97
CA PHE A 84 -15.06 -14.81 -18.78
C PHE A 84 -14.50 -15.80 -17.74
N ASP A 85 -14.82 -17.09 -17.83
CA ASP A 85 -14.34 -18.14 -16.93
C ASP A 85 -12.99 -18.72 -17.40
N GLU A 86 -12.45 -18.28 -18.52
CA GLU A 86 -11.13 -18.71 -18.97
C GLU A 86 -10.04 -18.21 -18.05
N VAL A 87 -9.14 -19.12 -17.67
CA VAL A 87 -8.00 -18.84 -16.78
C VAL A 87 -6.83 -18.32 -17.62
N LEU A 88 -6.22 -17.27 -17.15
CA LEU A 88 -4.98 -16.72 -17.70
C LEU A 88 -3.81 -17.59 -17.23
N GLU A 89 -3.42 -18.60 -18.00
CA GLU A 89 -2.43 -19.61 -17.60
C GLU A 89 -1.00 -19.20 -17.98
N THR A 90 -0.86 -18.38 -19.03
CA THR A 90 0.42 -18.02 -19.63
C THR A 90 0.61 -16.50 -19.74
N GLU A 91 1.85 -16.08 -19.92
CA GLU A 91 2.15 -14.67 -20.25
C GLU A 91 1.46 -14.23 -21.55
N THR A 92 1.26 -15.16 -22.51
CA THR A 92 0.53 -14.87 -23.75
C THR A 92 -0.93 -14.53 -23.48
N ASP A 93 -1.58 -15.21 -22.52
CA ASP A 93 -2.96 -14.92 -22.12
C ASP A 93 -3.04 -13.56 -21.41
N MET A 94 -2.04 -13.22 -20.60
CA MET A 94 -1.96 -11.90 -19.97
C MET A 94 -1.80 -10.79 -21.04
N GLU A 95 -0.98 -11.01 -22.04
CA GLU A 95 -0.87 -10.08 -23.17
C GLU A 95 -2.14 -10.02 -24.01
N ALA A 96 -2.84 -11.16 -24.18
CA ALA A 96 -4.16 -11.18 -24.83
C ALA A 96 -5.20 -10.39 -24.01
N PHE A 97 -5.15 -10.45 -22.67
CA PHE A 97 -6.00 -9.63 -21.82
C PHE A 97 -5.73 -8.13 -22.01
N LYS A 98 -4.48 -7.72 -22.17
CA LYS A 98 -4.14 -6.31 -22.45
C LYS A 98 -4.79 -5.78 -23.74
N LYS A 99 -5.10 -6.65 -24.70
CA LYS A 99 -5.85 -6.23 -25.90
C LYS A 99 -7.26 -5.76 -25.57
N LEU A 100 -7.90 -6.29 -24.50
CA LEU A 100 -9.21 -5.79 -24.06
C LEU A 100 -9.14 -4.32 -23.65
N TYR A 101 -8.03 -3.89 -23.01
CA TYR A 101 -7.84 -2.47 -22.67
C TYR A 101 -7.85 -1.56 -23.91
N VAL A 102 -7.35 -2.06 -25.02
CA VAL A 102 -7.33 -1.31 -26.29
C VAL A 102 -8.68 -1.39 -27.00
N LEU A 103 -9.27 -2.58 -27.09
CA LEU A 103 -10.51 -2.84 -27.83
C LEU A 103 -11.73 -2.23 -27.15
N ASP A 104 -11.87 -2.39 -25.85
CA ASP A 104 -12.96 -1.84 -25.04
C ASP A 104 -12.51 -0.59 -24.22
N ARG A 105 -11.56 0.18 -24.75
CA ARG A 105 -10.87 1.30 -24.09
C ARG A 105 -11.80 2.28 -23.37
N GLU A 106 -12.90 2.66 -24.00
CA GLU A 106 -13.83 3.62 -23.40
C GLU A 106 -14.52 3.09 -22.13
N VAL A 107 -14.76 1.78 -22.05
CA VAL A 107 -15.34 1.14 -20.86
C VAL A 107 -14.36 1.28 -19.69
N PHE A 108 -13.09 0.99 -19.93
CA PHE A 108 -12.04 1.10 -18.90
C PHE A 108 -11.76 2.56 -18.53
N LEU A 109 -11.66 3.46 -19.50
CA LEU A 109 -11.42 4.88 -19.24
C LEU A 109 -12.57 5.54 -18.45
N GLU A 110 -13.81 5.15 -18.70
CA GLU A 110 -14.94 5.64 -17.89
C GLU A 110 -14.80 5.21 -16.43
N ARG A 111 -14.40 3.95 -16.19
CA ARG A 111 -14.11 3.48 -14.83
C ARG A 111 -12.97 4.27 -14.20
N CYS A 112 -11.88 4.48 -14.90
CA CYS A 112 -10.74 5.26 -14.44
C CYS A 112 -11.12 6.71 -14.08
N ARG A 113 -11.94 7.36 -14.90
CA ARG A 113 -12.48 8.70 -14.61
C ARG A 113 -13.27 8.72 -13.31
N ARG A 114 -14.19 7.76 -13.13
CA ARG A 114 -15.00 7.66 -11.90
C ARG A 114 -14.15 7.41 -10.67
N GLU A 115 -13.17 6.49 -10.75
CA GLU A 115 -12.21 6.25 -9.66
C GLU A 115 -11.44 7.53 -9.30
N ARG A 116 -11.01 8.29 -10.28
CA ARG A 116 -10.29 9.56 -10.09
C ARG A 116 -11.16 10.62 -9.43
N GLU A 117 -12.40 10.78 -9.86
CA GLU A 117 -13.34 11.74 -9.28
C GLU A 117 -13.62 11.41 -7.81
N ASN A 118 -13.82 10.14 -7.49
CA ASN A 118 -14.06 9.68 -6.13
C ASN A 118 -12.81 9.82 -5.25
N ALA A 119 -11.63 9.46 -5.76
CA ALA A 119 -10.37 9.68 -5.06
C ALA A 119 -10.10 11.17 -4.81
N LEU A 120 -10.42 12.02 -5.80
CA LEU A 120 -10.30 13.47 -5.66
C LEU A 120 -11.18 14.00 -4.52
N ALA A 121 -12.43 13.55 -4.43
CA ALA A 121 -13.35 13.93 -3.35
C ALA A 121 -12.82 13.48 -1.97
N TYR A 122 -12.29 12.25 -1.88
CA TYR A 122 -11.68 11.74 -0.66
C TYR A 122 -10.48 12.59 -0.22
N PHE A 123 -9.52 12.81 -1.09
CA PHE A 123 -8.28 13.52 -0.74
C PHE A 123 -8.47 15.01 -0.48
N HIS A 124 -9.47 15.66 -1.07
CA HIS A 124 -9.89 17.00 -0.65
C HIS A 124 -10.41 17.00 0.79
N GLY A 125 -11.22 16.00 1.15
CA GLY A 125 -11.73 15.85 2.53
C GLY A 125 -10.63 15.70 3.58
N THR A 126 -9.46 15.14 3.22
CA THR A 126 -8.30 15.00 4.10
C THR A 126 -7.36 16.22 4.10
N GLY A 127 -7.54 17.13 3.16
CA GLY A 127 -6.65 18.28 2.96
C GLY A 127 -5.30 17.95 2.32
N LEU A 128 -5.10 16.72 1.83
CA LEU A 128 -3.85 16.33 1.15
C LEU A 128 -3.59 17.15 -0.11
N LEU A 129 -4.65 17.49 -0.85
CA LEU A 129 -4.53 18.23 -2.10
C LEU A 129 -4.43 19.74 -1.90
N ASP A 130 -4.69 20.24 -0.68
CA ASP A 130 -4.83 21.67 -0.38
C ASP A 130 -3.58 22.26 0.27
N ARG A 131 -2.71 21.42 0.86
CA ARG A 131 -1.54 21.87 1.61
C ARG A 131 -0.38 20.88 1.52
N ASP A 132 0.84 21.41 1.64
CA ASP A 132 2.05 20.60 1.75
C ASP A 132 2.05 19.81 3.07
N GLY A 133 2.73 18.66 3.06
CA GLY A 133 2.86 17.80 4.23
C GLY A 133 3.95 16.77 4.06
N ILE A 134 4.04 15.84 4.99
CA ILE A 134 4.94 14.68 4.94
C ILE A 134 4.08 13.43 4.93
N CYS A 135 4.36 12.49 4.06
CA CYS A 135 3.72 11.17 4.06
C CYS A 135 4.62 10.14 4.74
N PHE A 136 4.01 9.29 5.55
CA PHE A 136 4.69 8.13 6.13
C PHE A 136 4.08 6.84 5.56
N ASP A 137 4.96 5.92 5.16
CA ASP A 137 4.61 4.57 4.72
C ASP A 137 5.66 3.58 5.24
N CYS A 138 5.30 2.34 5.52
CA CYS A 138 6.27 1.32 5.87
C CYS A 138 7.29 1.10 4.75
N GLY A 139 6.85 1.16 3.52
CA GLY A 139 7.72 1.18 2.35
C GLY A 139 7.61 -0.03 1.47
N TRP A 140 8.66 -0.64 1.34
CA TRP A 140 9.44 -1.64 0.65
C TRP A 140 9.77 -1.26 -0.79
N GLN A 141 8.83 -0.84 -1.63
CA GLN A 141 9.08 -0.57 -3.05
C GLN A 141 8.81 0.88 -3.48
N GLY A 142 8.20 1.69 -2.61
CA GLY A 142 7.85 3.07 -2.92
C GLY A 142 6.63 3.24 -3.85
N SER A 143 5.88 2.16 -4.08
CA SER A 143 4.74 2.18 -5.00
C SER A 143 3.64 3.16 -4.57
N SER A 144 3.42 3.33 -3.26
CA SER A 144 2.43 4.28 -2.73
C SER A 144 2.78 5.73 -3.10
N GLN A 145 4.05 6.12 -2.96
CA GLN A 145 4.52 7.44 -3.36
C GLN A 145 4.37 7.65 -4.86
N TRP A 146 4.84 6.68 -5.64
CA TRP A 146 4.78 6.73 -7.10
C TRP A 146 3.34 6.91 -7.60
N LEU A 147 2.39 6.14 -7.08
CA LEU A 147 0.97 6.25 -7.43
C LEU A 147 0.36 7.57 -6.96
N LEU A 148 0.67 8.02 -5.74
CA LEU A 148 0.15 9.28 -5.22
C LEU A 148 0.64 10.48 -6.06
N GLU A 149 1.89 10.49 -6.47
CA GLU A 149 2.43 11.56 -7.34
C GLU A 149 1.81 11.52 -8.74
N ARG A 150 1.58 10.32 -9.31
CA ARG A 150 0.84 10.17 -10.58
C ARG A 150 -0.60 10.66 -10.46
N PHE A 151 -1.30 10.30 -9.38
CA PHE A 151 -2.65 10.79 -9.11
C PHE A 151 -2.68 12.32 -8.99
N LYS A 152 -1.80 12.92 -8.21
CA LYS A 152 -1.67 14.37 -8.06
C LYS A 152 -1.44 15.05 -9.41
N LYS A 153 -0.56 14.49 -10.24
CA LYS A 153 -0.33 14.97 -11.61
C LYS A 153 -1.62 14.90 -12.45
N ALA A 154 -2.35 13.78 -12.38
CA ALA A 154 -3.59 13.57 -13.14
C ALA A 154 -4.70 14.56 -12.78
N VAL A 155 -4.73 15.03 -11.51
CA VAL A 155 -5.70 16.02 -11.04
C VAL A 155 -5.16 17.46 -11.01
N GLY A 156 -3.93 17.69 -11.51
CA GLY A 156 -3.32 19.02 -11.56
C GLY A 156 -2.89 19.59 -10.20
N CYS A 157 -2.76 18.75 -9.18
CA CYS A 157 -2.33 19.15 -7.85
C CYS A 157 -0.82 19.40 -7.80
N ARG A 158 -0.39 20.44 -7.08
CA ARG A 158 1.03 20.84 -6.95
C ARG A 158 1.57 20.80 -5.52
N THR A 159 0.80 20.31 -4.57
CA THR A 159 1.26 20.16 -3.19
C THR A 159 2.44 19.19 -3.11
N LYS A 160 3.33 19.43 -2.15
CA LYS A 160 4.55 18.63 -1.98
C LYS A 160 4.39 17.71 -0.77
N HIS A 161 4.66 16.42 -0.99
CA HIS A 161 4.61 15.41 0.04
C HIS A 161 5.85 14.52 -0.06
N PRO A 162 7.01 14.94 0.51
CA PRO A 162 8.12 14.02 0.69
C PRO A 162 7.68 12.85 1.56
N PHE A 163 8.25 11.68 1.28
CA PHE A 163 7.92 10.47 2.03
C PHE A 163 9.00 10.15 3.05
N VAL A 164 8.56 9.63 4.18
CA VAL A 164 9.40 8.97 5.17
C VAL A 164 9.01 7.51 5.19
N TYR A 165 9.96 6.65 4.88
CA TYR A 165 9.77 5.20 4.87
C TYR A 165 10.46 4.55 6.06
N PHE A 166 9.88 3.46 6.55
CA PHE A 166 10.59 2.59 7.46
C PHE A 166 11.82 2.00 6.76
N ALA A 167 11.63 1.42 5.57
CA ALA A 167 12.73 0.96 4.72
C ALA A 167 12.32 0.85 3.24
N ILE A 168 13.31 0.92 2.35
CA ILE A 168 13.14 0.67 0.91
C ILE A 168 14.07 -0.46 0.47
N LYS A 169 13.49 -1.53 -0.09
CA LYS A 169 14.22 -2.65 -0.65
C LYS A 169 14.92 -2.25 -1.95
N ASP A 170 16.15 -2.69 -2.12
CA ASP A 170 16.83 -2.54 -3.38
C ASP A 170 16.25 -3.50 -4.43
N GLY A 171 15.92 -2.96 -5.58
CA GLY A 171 15.37 -3.67 -6.72
C GLY A 171 15.08 -2.73 -7.89
N GLU A 172 14.96 -3.28 -9.07
CA GLU A 172 14.71 -2.51 -10.29
C GLU A 172 13.44 -1.69 -10.17
N LYS A 173 12.35 -2.30 -9.68
CA LYS A 173 11.06 -1.63 -9.50
C LYS A 173 11.17 -0.45 -8.55
N SER A 174 11.82 -0.61 -7.39
CA SER A 174 11.99 0.48 -6.42
C SER A 174 12.83 1.61 -6.99
N ARG A 175 13.92 1.30 -7.68
CA ARG A 175 14.79 2.29 -8.30
C ARG A 175 14.07 3.09 -9.38
N THR A 176 13.23 2.42 -10.19
CA THR A 176 12.44 3.06 -11.25
C THR A 176 11.35 3.95 -10.64
N GLN A 177 10.56 3.42 -9.69
CA GLN A 177 9.43 4.15 -9.10
C GLN A 177 9.86 5.36 -8.28
N LEU A 178 10.99 5.27 -7.57
CA LEU A 178 11.49 6.35 -6.73
C LEU A 178 12.48 7.28 -7.43
N HIS A 179 12.74 7.07 -8.72
CA HIS A 179 13.64 7.93 -9.48
C HIS A 179 13.15 9.40 -9.49
N GLY A 180 13.99 10.30 -9.00
CA GLY A 180 13.66 11.73 -8.91
C GLY A 180 12.65 12.10 -7.82
N MET A 181 12.21 11.16 -7.00
CA MET A 181 11.32 11.43 -5.88
C MET A 181 12.09 11.84 -4.62
N HIS A 182 11.43 12.63 -3.78
CA HIS A 182 11.98 13.07 -2.51
C HIS A 182 11.47 12.18 -1.37
N TYR A 183 12.37 11.42 -0.76
CA TYR A 183 12.06 10.55 0.36
C TYR A 183 13.25 10.41 1.31
N GLU A 184 12.98 9.95 2.52
CA GLU A 184 13.95 9.53 3.52
C GLU A 184 13.58 8.15 4.06
N THR A 185 14.57 7.42 4.59
CA THR A 185 14.35 6.11 5.19
C THR A 185 14.87 6.08 6.61
N TRP A 186 14.18 5.34 7.49
CA TRP A 186 14.67 5.09 8.83
C TRP A 186 15.73 4.01 8.88
N LEU A 187 15.44 2.81 8.40
CA LEU A 187 16.33 1.66 8.51
C LEU A 187 17.38 1.60 7.41
N PHE A 188 16.93 1.39 6.19
CA PHE A 188 17.80 1.22 5.03
C PHE A 188 17.14 1.63 3.72
N ASP A 189 17.99 1.89 2.73
CA ASP A 189 17.63 2.05 1.32
C ASP A 189 18.78 1.57 0.42
N PHE A 190 18.80 1.99 -0.84
CA PHE A 190 19.82 1.63 -1.83
C PHE A 190 21.24 2.01 -1.41
N TYR A 191 21.40 3.00 -0.54
CA TYR A 191 22.69 3.62 -0.19
C TYR A 191 23.00 3.52 1.30
N LYS A 192 22.03 3.19 2.12
CA LYS A 192 22.10 3.28 3.58
C LYS A 192 21.83 1.92 4.22
N ASN A 193 22.70 1.51 5.15
CA ASN A 193 22.52 0.34 6.02
C ASN A 193 22.21 -0.98 5.27
N TYR A 194 22.88 -1.22 4.16
CA TYR A 194 22.66 -2.39 3.30
C TYR A 194 22.74 -3.74 4.04
N GLY A 195 23.55 -3.81 5.13
CA GLY A 195 23.65 -5.02 5.97
C GLY A 195 22.35 -5.40 6.69
N LEU A 196 21.48 -4.44 6.99
CA LEU A 196 20.17 -4.71 7.60
C LEU A 196 19.16 -5.26 6.61
N GLN A 197 19.32 -4.93 5.32
CA GLN A 197 18.39 -5.32 4.27
C GLN A 197 18.21 -6.84 4.17
N ASN A 198 19.30 -7.61 4.22
CA ASN A 198 19.22 -9.05 4.03
C ASN A 198 18.40 -9.76 5.11
N ASN A 199 18.54 -9.35 6.36
CA ASN A 199 17.79 -9.94 7.46
C ASN A 199 16.31 -9.59 7.41
N ILE A 200 15.98 -8.36 7.00
CA ILE A 200 14.60 -7.86 6.99
C ILE A 200 13.86 -8.34 5.75
N ASN A 201 14.50 -8.41 4.58
CA ASN A 201 13.87 -8.87 3.33
C ASN A 201 13.30 -10.29 3.42
N GLN A 202 13.92 -11.16 4.20
CA GLN A 202 13.43 -12.54 4.40
C GLN A 202 12.23 -12.62 5.34
N ASN A 203 11.96 -11.55 6.11
CA ASN A 203 10.98 -11.54 7.19
C ASN A 203 10.01 -10.35 7.09
N VAL A 204 9.83 -9.78 5.91
CA VAL A 204 8.96 -8.59 5.68
C VAL A 204 7.57 -8.77 6.26
N VAL A 205 6.96 -9.94 6.05
CA VAL A 205 5.63 -10.28 6.57
C VAL A 205 5.53 -10.09 8.09
N MET A 206 6.61 -10.44 8.82
CA MET A 206 6.64 -10.24 10.28
C MET A 206 6.71 -8.77 10.67
N TYR A 207 7.40 -7.93 9.89
CA TYR A 207 7.40 -6.49 10.11
C TYR A 207 6.04 -5.88 9.79
N GLU A 208 5.45 -6.25 8.66
CA GLU A 208 4.12 -5.79 8.26
C GLU A 208 3.05 -6.14 9.30
N LEU A 209 3.16 -7.31 9.96
CA LEU A 209 2.24 -7.70 11.02
C LEU A 209 2.17 -6.67 12.15
N PHE A 210 3.31 -6.09 12.55
CA PHE A 210 3.37 -5.07 13.61
C PHE A 210 2.98 -3.67 13.15
N PHE A 211 2.96 -3.40 11.85
CA PHE A 211 2.54 -2.13 11.29
C PHE A 211 1.07 -2.12 10.89
N SER A 212 0.53 -3.26 10.49
CA SER A 212 -0.80 -3.38 9.86
C SER A 212 -1.95 -2.88 10.74
N ALA A 213 -2.87 -2.18 10.10
CA ALA A 213 -4.14 -1.73 10.68
C ALA A 213 -5.11 -2.90 10.97
N PRO A 214 -6.11 -2.71 11.85
CA PRO A 214 -7.13 -3.73 12.12
C PRO A 214 -8.22 -3.82 11.04
N HIS A 215 -8.17 -2.98 10.03
CA HIS A 215 -9.11 -2.98 8.90
C HIS A 215 -8.48 -3.58 7.64
N GLU A 216 -9.31 -3.99 6.69
CA GLU A 216 -8.90 -4.51 5.41
C GLU A 216 -8.30 -3.42 4.51
N SER A 217 -7.69 -3.83 3.39
CA SER A 217 -7.16 -2.91 2.39
C SER A 217 -8.28 -2.07 1.78
N VAL A 218 -7.98 -0.84 1.40
CA VAL A 218 -8.92 -0.01 0.65
C VAL A 218 -9.05 -0.59 -0.76
N PHE A 219 -10.25 -0.97 -1.14
CA PHE A 219 -10.51 -1.50 -2.48
C PHE A 219 -10.67 -0.37 -3.50
N TYR A 220 -11.55 0.59 -3.22
CA TYR A 220 -11.72 1.80 -4.03
C TYR A 220 -12.45 2.90 -3.24
N TYR A 221 -12.58 4.09 -3.83
CA TYR A 221 -13.41 5.15 -3.28
C TYR A 221 -14.76 5.16 -3.99
N GLY A 222 -15.84 5.03 -3.22
CA GLY A 222 -17.23 5.17 -3.68
C GLY A 222 -17.63 6.63 -3.86
N ASP A 223 -18.88 6.84 -4.22
CA ASP A 223 -19.42 8.17 -4.51
C ASP A 223 -19.17 9.16 -3.36
N GLY A 224 -18.71 10.34 -3.72
CA GLY A 224 -18.35 11.39 -2.77
C GLY A 224 -17.10 11.11 -1.93
N GLY A 225 -16.28 10.13 -2.31
CA GLY A 225 -15.05 9.79 -1.61
C GLY A 225 -15.24 8.83 -0.44
N THR A 226 -16.36 8.12 -0.37
CA THR A 226 -16.57 7.08 0.66
C THR A 226 -15.55 5.96 0.48
N VAL A 227 -14.89 5.57 1.57
CA VAL A 227 -13.88 4.48 1.53
C VAL A 227 -14.59 3.13 1.49
N ILE A 228 -14.26 2.30 0.51
CA ILE A 228 -14.74 0.92 0.39
C ILE A 228 -13.54 0.00 0.59
N PHE A 229 -13.68 -0.92 1.52
CA PHE A 229 -12.65 -1.91 1.86
C PHE A 229 -12.83 -3.21 1.08
N GLU A 230 -11.76 -3.97 0.93
CA GLU A 230 -11.82 -5.36 0.47
C GLU A 230 -12.67 -6.18 1.45
N GLU A 231 -13.28 -7.25 0.97
CA GLU A 231 -14.00 -8.19 1.82
C GLU A 231 -12.99 -9.02 2.63
N GLY A 232 -13.22 -9.12 3.94
CA GLY A 232 -12.38 -9.90 4.83
C GLY A 232 -13.02 -10.03 6.21
N GLU A 233 -12.68 -11.09 6.93
CA GLU A 233 -13.21 -11.32 8.28
C GLU A 233 -12.35 -10.68 9.38
N GLY A 234 -11.19 -10.12 9.03
CA GLY A 234 -10.22 -9.60 10.00
C GLY A 234 -9.78 -10.64 11.05
N ASP A 235 -8.61 -10.50 11.62
CA ASP A 235 -8.20 -11.33 12.74
C ASP A 235 -8.51 -10.61 14.07
N PRO A 236 -9.44 -11.14 14.92
CA PRO A 236 -9.78 -10.50 16.19
C PRO A 236 -8.58 -10.31 17.11
N ARG A 237 -7.53 -11.12 16.98
CA ARG A 237 -6.29 -10.98 17.76
C ARG A 237 -5.46 -9.77 17.37
N ARG A 238 -5.75 -9.14 16.23
CA ARG A 238 -5.10 -7.87 15.85
C ARG A 238 -5.36 -6.78 16.86
N GLN A 239 -6.55 -6.73 17.44
CA GLN A 239 -6.84 -5.75 18.47
C GLN A 239 -5.97 -5.97 19.71
N GLU A 240 -5.78 -7.21 20.13
CA GLU A 240 -4.88 -7.56 21.25
C GLU A 240 -3.42 -7.20 20.94
N LEU A 241 -2.97 -7.45 19.71
CA LEU A 241 -1.63 -7.05 19.25
C LEU A 241 -1.45 -5.53 19.30
N LEU A 242 -2.44 -4.76 18.84
CA LEU A 242 -2.41 -3.29 18.87
C LEU A 242 -2.34 -2.74 20.29
N GLU A 243 -3.09 -3.32 21.22
CA GLU A 243 -3.05 -2.96 22.64
C GLU A 243 -1.66 -3.26 23.24
N GLY A 244 -1.09 -4.44 22.94
CA GLY A 244 0.26 -4.81 23.34
C GLY A 244 1.33 -3.87 22.77
N ILE A 245 1.22 -3.46 21.51
CA ILE A 245 2.11 -2.47 20.89
C ILE A 245 1.99 -1.11 21.59
N ALA A 246 0.77 -0.65 21.87
CA ALA A 246 0.55 0.62 22.58
C ALA A 246 1.15 0.61 23.99
N ASP A 247 1.01 -0.49 24.73
CA ASP A 247 1.59 -0.68 26.04
C ASP A 247 3.13 -0.67 26.00
N TYR A 248 3.71 -1.45 25.07
CA TYR A 248 5.16 -1.50 24.86
C TYR A 248 5.75 -0.12 24.54
N ILE A 249 5.09 0.65 23.70
CA ILE A 249 5.56 1.98 23.32
C ILE A 249 5.49 2.94 24.51
N ARG A 250 4.41 2.90 25.30
CA ARG A 250 4.27 3.73 26.49
C ARG A 250 5.36 3.45 27.51
N GLU A 251 5.64 2.19 27.77
CA GLU A 251 6.71 1.77 28.70
C GLU A 251 8.09 2.06 28.13
N GLY A 252 8.32 1.73 26.85
CA GLY A 252 9.59 1.97 26.18
C GLY A 252 9.93 3.45 26.07
N HIS A 253 8.97 4.31 25.75
CA HIS A 253 9.17 5.76 25.73
C HIS A 253 9.62 6.29 27.10
N SER A 254 8.94 5.89 28.15
CA SER A 254 9.31 6.27 29.52
C SER A 254 10.71 5.80 29.90
N PHE A 255 11.11 4.61 29.42
CA PHE A 255 12.46 4.09 29.66
C PHE A 255 13.53 4.88 28.90
N VAL A 256 13.29 5.14 27.61
CA VAL A 256 14.20 5.89 26.72
C VAL A 256 14.43 7.31 27.28
N GLU A 257 13.35 8.00 27.65
CA GLU A 257 13.46 9.34 28.27
C GLU A 257 14.23 9.31 29.64
N LYS A 258 13.85 8.37 30.48
CA LYS A 258 14.44 8.29 31.85
C LYS A 258 15.93 8.01 31.85
N TYR A 259 16.39 7.20 30.88
CA TYR A 259 17.78 6.74 30.83
C TYR A 259 18.57 7.36 29.67
N GLU A 260 17.99 8.34 28.96
CA GLU A 260 18.61 9.04 27.84
C GLU A 260 19.21 8.06 26.79
N VAL A 261 18.49 6.98 26.50
CA VAL A 261 18.97 5.93 25.61
C VAL A 261 18.96 6.45 24.17
N GLU A 262 20.14 6.47 23.55
CA GLU A 262 20.24 6.75 22.12
C GLU A 262 19.69 5.56 21.31
N THR A 263 18.71 5.81 20.44
CA THR A 263 18.13 4.80 19.56
C THR A 263 18.73 4.91 18.16
N THR A 264 19.38 3.84 17.71
CA THR A 264 19.83 3.71 16.32
C THR A 264 18.94 2.70 15.58
N PRO A 265 18.94 2.70 14.23
CA PRO A 265 18.23 1.70 13.46
C PRO A 265 18.55 0.26 13.89
N GLU A 266 19.81 -0.04 14.13
CA GLU A 266 20.29 -1.37 14.55
C GLU A 266 19.74 -1.78 15.93
N ILE A 267 19.73 -0.84 16.88
CA ILE A 267 19.18 -1.07 18.22
C ILE A 267 17.67 -1.28 18.15
N SER A 268 16.98 -0.45 17.35
CA SER A 268 15.52 -0.47 17.23
C SER A 268 14.97 -1.78 16.67
N VAL A 269 15.69 -2.43 15.74
CA VAL A 269 15.25 -3.72 15.19
C VAL A 269 15.69 -4.92 16.01
N GLY A 270 16.54 -4.73 17.01
CA GLY A 270 17.10 -5.80 17.84
C GLY A 270 16.05 -6.72 18.47
N PRO A 271 15.06 -6.17 19.21
CA PRO A 271 13.99 -6.96 19.83
C PRO A 271 13.19 -7.77 18.82
N LEU A 272 12.82 -7.17 17.68
CA LEU A 272 12.06 -7.85 16.64
C LEU A 272 12.89 -8.93 15.95
N ASN A 273 14.17 -8.67 15.67
CA ASN A 273 15.08 -9.69 15.15
C ASN A 273 15.23 -10.88 16.12
N ARG A 274 15.31 -10.63 17.42
CA ARG A 274 15.33 -11.69 18.43
C ARG A 274 14.05 -12.52 18.35
N LEU A 275 12.88 -11.86 18.31
CA LEU A 275 11.57 -12.51 18.23
C LEU A 275 11.44 -13.36 16.95
N ILE A 276 11.90 -12.88 15.82
CA ILE A 276 11.85 -13.60 14.53
C ILE A 276 12.77 -14.82 14.53
N HIS A 277 14.00 -14.68 15.01
CA HIS A 277 15.03 -15.72 14.88
C HIS A 277 15.15 -16.67 16.08
N ARG A 278 14.67 -16.24 17.25
CA ARG A 278 14.78 -16.99 18.51
C ARG A 278 13.56 -16.74 19.40
N PRO A 279 12.33 -17.01 18.89
CA PRO A 279 11.14 -16.87 19.73
C PRO A 279 11.18 -17.87 20.89
N THR A 280 10.54 -17.54 22.00
CA THR A 280 10.15 -18.53 22.99
C THR A 280 9.01 -19.38 22.44
N GLU A 281 8.70 -20.51 23.10
CA GLU A 281 7.58 -21.36 22.69
C GLU A 281 6.24 -20.60 22.75
N GLU A 282 6.03 -19.80 23.80
CA GLU A 282 4.84 -18.96 23.96
C GLU A 282 4.73 -17.90 22.87
N GLU A 283 5.83 -17.20 22.55
CA GLU A 283 5.87 -16.22 21.46
C GLU A 283 5.59 -16.87 20.09
N ALA A 284 6.18 -18.04 19.83
CA ALA A 284 5.98 -18.75 18.57
C ALA A 284 4.51 -19.18 18.40
N VAL A 285 3.86 -19.64 19.47
CA VAL A 285 2.41 -20.00 19.45
C VAL A 285 1.55 -18.74 19.24
N ALA A 286 1.86 -17.65 19.94
CA ALA A 286 1.08 -16.42 19.84
C ALA A 286 1.14 -15.81 18.42
N ILE A 287 2.35 -15.73 17.84
CA ILE A 287 2.57 -15.07 16.54
C ILE A 287 2.24 -16.02 15.37
N GLY A 288 2.60 -17.30 15.48
CA GLY A 288 2.42 -18.27 14.40
C GLY A 288 0.96 -18.52 14.00
N ASN A 289 0.03 -18.12 14.84
CA ASN A 289 -1.41 -18.18 14.56
C ASN A 289 -2.00 -16.86 14.03
N LEU A 290 -1.23 -15.76 14.02
CA LEU A 290 -1.68 -14.49 13.44
C LEU A 290 -1.68 -14.61 11.92
N GLN A 291 -2.78 -14.24 11.30
CA GLN A 291 -2.88 -14.17 9.85
C GLN A 291 -2.50 -12.78 9.39
N ASN A 292 -1.62 -12.71 8.41
CA ASN A 292 -1.39 -11.48 7.66
C ASN A 292 -2.48 -11.43 6.57
N VAL A 293 -3.50 -10.62 6.77
CA VAL A 293 -4.61 -10.42 5.82
C VAL A 293 -4.26 -9.33 4.84
#